data_17cd7207f0f2007d3dc9743bcc7d0508
#
_entry.id   17cd7207f0f2007d3dc9743bcc7d0508
#
_cell.length_a   1.000
_cell.length_b   1.000
_cell.length_c   1.000
_cell.angle_alpha   90.00
_cell.angle_beta   90.00
_cell.angle_gamma   90.00
#
_symmetry.space_group_name_H-M   'P 1'
#
loop_
_entity.id
_entity.type
_entity.pdbx_description
1 polymer ?
#
loop_
_entity_poly.entity_id
_entity_poly.type
_entity_poly.pdbx_seq_one_letter_code
_entity_poly.pdbx_strand_id
1 'polypeptide(L)'
;MNQALNFIKAKQYPPSTQVEVQNDGAESAVFQQLFQKWTVPNQTSGLGKTHTVGSVAKVEQVKFDATSMHVQPQVAAQQKMVDDGSGEVEIWRIENLDLVPVESKWVGHFYGGDCYLLLYTYLIGEKQHYLLYIWQGSQASQDEITASAYQAVILDQKYNNEPVQIRVPMGKEPPHLMSIFKGRMVVYQGGTSRANSTEPVPSTRLFQVRGTSVNNTKAFEVPARATSLNSNDVFVLKTQSCCYLWCGKGCSGDEREMAKMVADTISRTEKQVVVEGQEPANFWVALGGKAPYASSKRLQEETLVITPRLFECSNQTGRFLATEIPDFNQDDLEEDDVFLLDVWDQVFFWIGKNANEDEKKAAAVTAQEYLKTHPSGRDPETPIIVVKQGYEPPTFTGWFLAWDPFKWSDSKSYEDLKAELGNSGDWSQITAEIKNPKPDVFNANTNLSSGPLPIFPLEQLVNKPAEELPQGVDPSRREEHLSIEDFTKALGMTPAAFSALPRWKQQNLKKEKGLF
;
A
#
# COMPACT_ATOMS: atom_id res chain seq x y z
N MET A 1 33.80 10.29 10.05
CA MET A 1 34.01 10.92 11.36
C MET A 1 34.29 12.42 11.28
N ASN A 2 35.27 12.87 10.50
CA ASN A 2 35.57 14.31 10.41
C ASN A 2 34.40 15.19 9.91
N GLN A 3 33.58 14.72 8.98
CA GLN A 3 32.39 15.44 8.49
C GLN A 3 31.33 15.60 9.59
N ALA A 4 31.09 14.55 10.40
CA ALA A 4 30.15 14.62 11.52
C ALA A 4 30.60 15.61 12.58
N LEU A 5 31.89 15.64 12.90
CA LEU A 5 32.46 16.62 13.83
C LEU A 5 32.37 18.05 13.31
N ASN A 6 32.55 18.24 12.00
CA ASN A 6 32.37 19.53 11.36
C ASN A 6 30.92 19.99 11.38
N PHE A 7 29.96 19.06 11.17
CA PHE A 7 28.54 19.34 11.28
C PHE A 7 28.14 19.75 12.69
N ILE A 8 28.63 19.04 13.74
CA ILE A 8 28.40 19.39 15.15
C ILE A 8 28.87 20.83 15.43
N LYS A 9 30.06 21.18 14.94
CA LYS A 9 30.60 22.53 15.10
C LYS A 9 29.78 23.57 14.32
N ALA A 10 29.40 23.29 13.09
CA ALA A 10 28.63 24.21 12.25
C ALA A 10 27.24 24.49 12.81
N LYS A 11 26.58 23.47 13.40
CA LYS A 11 25.26 23.58 14.04
C LYS A 11 25.32 24.01 15.53
N GLN A 12 26.51 24.31 16.05
CA GLN A 12 26.76 24.75 17.43
C GLN A 12 26.18 23.79 18.50
N TYR A 13 26.18 22.49 18.22
CA TYR A 13 25.82 21.49 19.22
C TYR A 13 26.89 21.42 20.32
N PRO A 14 26.51 20.97 21.53
CA PRO A 14 27.47 20.81 22.63
C PRO A 14 28.69 19.99 22.22
N PRO A 15 29.92 20.36 22.65
CA PRO A 15 31.13 19.59 22.30
C PRO A 15 31.09 18.14 22.80
N SER A 16 30.22 17.84 23.77
CA SER A 16 29.97 16.49 24.32
C SER A 16 29.00 15.66 23.47
N THR A 17 28.50 16.19 22.33
CA THR A 17 27.59 15.46 21.46
C THR A 17 28.27 14.19 20.97
N GLN A 18 27.69 13.05 21.29
CA GLN A 18 28.21 11.73 20.85
C GLN A 18 27.86 11.49 19.38
N VAL A 19 28.84 10.96 18.67
CA VAL A 19 28.68 10.52 17.27
C VAL A 19 28.76 9.02 17.24
N GLU A 20 27.69 8.38 16.83
CA GLU A 20 27.64 6.95 16.60
C GLU A 20 27.79 6.68 15.10
N VAL A 21 28.69 5.77 14.74
CA VAL A 21 28.85 5.32 13.36
C VAL A 21 28.11 4.01 13.19
N GLN A 22 27.14 4.00 12.30
CA GLN A 22 26.38 2.80 11.93
C GLN A 22 26.90 2.26 10.59
N ASN A 23 26.99 0.95 10.48
CA ASN A 23 27.28 0.29 9.21
C ASN A 23 25.98 -0.23 8.62
N ASP A 24 25.86 -0.16 7.29
CA ASP A 24 24.72 -0.72 6.58
C ASP A 24 24.53 -2.21 6.91
N GLY A 25 23.32 -2.56 7.38
CA GLY A 25 22.96 -3.91 7.84
C GLY A 25 23.41 -4.25 9.28
N ALA A 26 23.93 -3.27 10.04
CA ALA A 26 24.32 -3.42 11.45
C ALA A 26 23.87 -2.22 12.31
N GLU A 27 22.78 -1.62 11.93
CA GLU A 27 22.20 -0.46 12.60
C GLU A 27 21.69 -0.83 13.98
N SER A 28 21.93 0.05 14.95
CA SER A 28 21.44 -0.14 16.31
C SER A 28 19.91 0.02 16.37
N ALA A 29 19.26 -0.66 17.30
CA ALA A 29 17.81 -0.53 17.52
C ALA A 29 17.39 0.93 17.81
N VAL A 30 18.26 1.70 18.46
CA VAL A 30 18.02 3.13 18.73
C VAL A 30 18.01 3.94 17.44
N PHE A 31 18.92 3.63 16.51
CA PHE A 31 18.97 4.28 15.21
C PHE A 31 17.74 3.94 14.37
N GLN A 32 17.33 2.67 14.33
CA GLN A 32 16.16 2.21 13.59
C GLN A 32 14.86 2.85 14.09
N GLN A 33 14.72 3.10 15.39
CA GLN A 33 13.57 3.77 16.00
C GLN A 33 13.37 5.24 15.58
N LEU A 34 14.40 5.87 15.00
CA LEU A 34 14.27 7.24 14.48
C LEU A 34 13.52 7.33 13.15
N PHE A 35 13.25 6.20 12.51
CA PHE A 35 12.56 6.12 11.23
C PHE A 35 11.16 5.56 11.43
N GLN A 36 10.18 6.10 10.74
CA GLN A 36 8.78 5.63 10.80
C GLN A 36 8.63 4.21 10.25
N LYS A 37 9.45 3.87 9.26
CA LYS A 37 9.52 2.53 8.67
C LYS A 37 11.00 2.18 8.47
N TRP A 38 11.42 1.06 9.02
CA TRP A 38 12.74 0.51 8.79
C TRP A 38 12.61 -0.80 8.01
N THR A 39 12.93 -0.77 6.73
CA THR A 39 13.03 -2.00 5.93
C THR A 39 14.46 -2.50 5.98
N VAL A 40 14.65 -3.69 6.47
CA VAL A 40 15.93 -4.40 6.32
C VAL A 40 15.94 -4.92 4.87
N PRO A 41 16.82 -4.41 3.99
CA PRO A 41 16.96 -4.96 2.66
C PRO A 41 17.21 -6.46 2.79
N ASN A 42 16.55 -7.27 1.98
CA ASN A 42 16.64 -8.73 1.94
C ASN A 42 18.02 -9.16 2.42
N GLN A 43 18.06 -9.97 3.48
CA GLN A 43 19.29 -10.59 3.93
C GLN A 43 19.77 -11.51 2.82
N THR A 44 20.41 -10.93 1.82
CA THR A 44 21.23 -11.71 0.91
C THR A 44 22.22 -12.42 1.81
N SER A 45 22.16 -13.72 1.78
CA SER A 45 23.13 -14.61 2.42
C SER A 45 24.53 -14.28 1.91
N GLY A 46 25.12 -13.21 2.48
CA GLY A 46 26.51 -12.85 2.26
C GLY A 46 27.40 -13.84 3.02
N LEU A 47 28.42 -14.32 2.36
CA LEU A 47 29.54 -15.05 2.95
C LEU A 47 30.00 -14.33 4.22
N GLY A 48 29.67 -14.86 5.40
CA GLY A 48 30.08 -14.31 6.69
C GLY A 48 29.18 -14.63 7.88
N LYS A 49 27.98 -15.14 7.68
CA LYS A 49 27.17 -15.66 8.78
C LYS A 49 27.48 -17.14 9.02
N THR A 50 28.57 -17.39 9.73
CA THR A 50 28.72 -18.65 10.44
C THR A 50 27.71 -18.64 11.59
N HIS A 51 26.54 -19.23 11.39
CA HIS A 51 25.69 -19.62 12.48
C HIS A 51 26.40 -20.75 13.25
N THR A 52 27.08 -20.39 14.31
CA THR A 52 27.39 -21.39 15.34
C THR A 52 26.06 -21.91 15.87
N VAL A 53 25.81 -23.19 15.68
CA VAL A 53 24.70 -23.92 16.27
C VAL A 53 24.96 -24.00 17.77
N GLY A 54 24.62 -22.93 18.48
CA GLY A 54 24.68 -22.84 19.91
C GLY A 54 23.43 -22.13 20.37
N SER A 55 22.48 -22.90 20.90
CA SER A 55 21.29 -22.44 21.62
C SER A 55 20.65 -21.17 21.05
N VAL A 56 19.85 -21.36 20.02
CA VAL A 56 18.78 -20.38 19.71
C VAL A 56 17.93 -20.34 20.98
N ALA A 57 18.06 -19.27 21.77
CA ALA A 57 17.08 -18.97 22.79
C ALA A 57 15.72 -19.04 22.09
N LYS A 58 14.80 -19.87 22.57
CA LYS A 58 13.41 -19.81 22.17
C LYS A 58 12.99 -18.41 22.49
N VAL A 59 12.93 -17.56 21.47
CA VAL A 59 12.20 -16.30 21.57
C VAL A 59 10.77 -16.75 21.75
N GLU A 60 10.23 -16.62 22.96
CA GLU A 60 8.79 -16.71 23.16
C GLU A 60 8.19 -15.70 22.19
N GLN A 61 7.44 -16.20 21.23
CA GLN A 61 6.67 -15.34 20.36
C GLN A 61 5.63 -14.65 21.25
N VAL A 62 5.95 -13.43 21.64
CA VAL A 62 4.98 -12.58 22.33
C VAL A 62 3.86 -12.35 21.35
N LYS A 63 2.68 -12.88 21.65
CA LYS A 63 1.48 -12.69 20.85
C LYS A 63 1.22 -11.20 20.70
N PHE A 64 0.97 -10.75 19.47
CA PHE A 64 0.64 -9.37 19.21
C PHE A 64 -0.69 -9.01 19.91
N ASP A 65 -0.71 -7.89 20.61
CA ASP A 65 -1.89 -7.38 21.29
C ASP A 65 -2.73 -6.52 20.34
N ALA A 66 -3.79 -7.10 19.80
CA ALA A 66 -4.71 -6.42 18.90
C ALA A 66 -5.43 -5.21 19.53
N THR A 67 -5.45 -5.08 20.86
CA THR A 67 -6.03 -3.91 21.52
C THR A 67 -5.27 -2.63 21.20
N SER A 68 -3.98 -2.73 20.86
CA SER A 68 -3.16 -1.60 20.44
C SER A 68 -3.64 -0.96 19.13
N MET A 69 -4.32 -1.71 18.26
CA MET A 69 -4.88 -1.20 17.00
C MET A 69 -6.08 -0.25 17.22
N HIS A 70 -6.71 -0.29 18.40
CA HIS A 70 -7.83 0.61 18.74
C HIS A 70 -7.35 1.97 19.23
N VAL A 71 -6.09 2.10 19.61
CA VAL A 71 -5.48 3.38 19.95
C VAL A 71 -5.37 4.17 18.65
N GLN A 72 -6.23 5.17 18.48
CA GLN A 72 -6.04 6.14 17.40
C GLN A 72 -4.77 6.90 17.75
N PRO A 73 -3.68 6.82 16.95
CA PRO A 73 -2.60 7.77 17.09
C PRO A 73 -3.26 9.15 16.98
N GLN A 74 -2.87 10.09 17.83
CA GLN A 74 -3.49 11.42 17.83
C GLN A 74 -3.24 12.06 16.46
N VAL A 75 -4.14 11.83 15.53
CA VAL A 75 -4.22 12.48 14.21
C VAL A 75 -4.20 14.01 14.40
N ALA A 76 -4.70 14.49 15.53
CA ALA A 76 -4.63 15.88 15.96
C ALA A 76 -3.21 16.48 16.01
N ALA A 77 -2.16 15.70 16.23
CA ALA A 77 -0.79 16.22 16.25
C ALA A 77 -0.21 16.39 14.83
N GLN A 78 -0.66 15.60 13.87
CA GLN A 78 -0.24 15.69 12.47
C GLN A 78 -1.00 16.76 11.66
N GLN A 79 -2.17 17.19 12.14
CA GLN A 79 -3.01 18.20 11.49
C GLN A 79 -2.78 19.62 12.04
N LYS A 80 -1.68 19.90 12.73
CA LYS A 80 -1.42 21.21 13.27
C LYS A 80 -1.12 22.21 12.16
N MET A 81 -2.15 22.96 11.79
CA MET A 81 -2.00 24.12 10.92
C MET A 81 -1.15 25.18 11.63
N VAL A 82 -0.10 25.70 10.96
CA VAL A 82 0.69 26.82 11.51
C VAL A 82 -0.06 28.13 11.37
N ASP A 83 -0.90 28.24 10.32
CA ASP A 83 -1.84 29.33 10.06
C ASP A 83 -2.97 28.82 9.14
N ASP A 84 -3.72 29.72 8.53
CA ASP A 84 -4.83 29.42 7.62
C ASP A 84 -4.42 29.26 6.12
N GLY A 85 -3.13 29.18 5.82
CA GLY A 85 -2.61 29.10 4.46
C GLY A 85 -2.63 30.43 3.70
N SER A 86 -2.76 31.58 4.39
CA SER A 86 -2.83 32.91 3.77
C SER A 86 -1.46 33.59 3.60
N GLY A 87 -0.37 32.95 4.01
CA GLY A 87 0.99 33.44 3.84
C GLY A 87 1.44 33.48 2.38
N GLU A 88 2.66 33.96 2.17
CA GLU A 88 3.27 34.03 0.84
C GLU A 88 3.87 32.67 0.46
N VAL A 89 3.70 32.25 -0.81
CA VAL A 89 4.29 31.02 -1.32
C VAL A 89 5.10 31.28 -2.58
N GLU A 90 6.31 30.78 -2.59
CA GLU A 90 7.15 30.67 -3.79
C GLU A 90 7.26 29.19 -4.17
N ILE A 91 7.07 28.89 -5.46
CA ILE A 91 7.05 27.51 -5.95
C ILE A 91 8.05 27.34 -7.09
N TRP A 92 8.88 26.32 -6.99
CA TRP A 92 9.79 25.89 -8.04
C TRP A 92 9.54 24.44 -8.40
N ARG A 93 9.73 24.12 -9.67
CA ARG A 93 9.81 22.76 -10.17
C ARG A 93 11.27 22.38 -10.43
N ILE A 94 11.63 21.13 -10.22
CA ILE A 94 12.93 20.61 -10.61
C ILE A 94 12.92 20.33 -12.11
N GLU A 95 13.76 21.03 -12.86
CA GLU A 95 13.98 20.80 -14.29
C GLU A 95 15.48 20.67 -14.56
N ASN A 96 15.90 19.58 -15.17
CA ASN A 96 17.31 19.30 -15.43
C ASN A 96 18.19 19.46 -14.17
N LEU A 97 17.67 19.04 -13.02
CA LEU A 97 18.28 19.10 -11.68
C LEU A 97 18.37 20.51 -11.06
N ASP A 98 17.85 21.54 -11.73
CA ASP A 98 17.81 22.93 -11.26
C ASP A 98 16.40 23.38 -10.88
N LEU A 99 16.33 24.49 -10.10
CA LEU A 99 15.07 25.11 -9.70
C LEU A 99 14.58 26.05 -10.79
N VAL A 100 13.38 25.75 -11.32
CA VAL A 100 12.68 26.62 -12.28
C VAL A 100 11.40 27.15 -11.61
N PRO A 101 11.25 28.50 -11.50
CA PRO A 101 10.05 29.09 -10.89
C PRO A 101 8.78 28.68 -11.65
N VAL A 102 7.74 28.34 -10.89
CA VAL A 102 6.43 28.02 -11.46
C VAL A 102 5.68 29.33 -11.74
N GLU A 103 5.21 29.48 -12.98
CA GLU A 103 4.40 30.65 -13.36
C GLU A 103 3.09 30.69 -12.55
N SER A 104 2.59 31.89 -12.22
CA SER A 104 1.40 32.11 -11.38
C SER A 104 0.15 31.37 -11.86
N LYS A 105 0.01 31.17 -13.18
CA LYS A 105 -1.10 30.42 -13.77
C LYS A 105 -1.09 28.91 -13.46
N TRP A 106 0.06 28.37 -13.04
CA TRP A 106 0.26 26.97 -12.72
C TRP A 106 0.40 26.71 -11.21
N VAL A 107 0.21 27.73 -10.40
CA VAL A 107 0.18 27.56 -8.94
C VAL A 107 -1.00 26.66 -8.55
N GLY A 108 -0.72 25.61 -7.78
CA GLY A 108 -1.69 24.57 -7.41
C GLY A 108 -1.76 23.39 -8.39
N HIS A 109 -1.03 23.44 -9.50
CA HIS A 109 -0.94 22.36 -10.48
C HIS A 109 0.38 21.60 -10.32
N PHE A 110 0.29 20.31 -10.04
CA PHE A 110 1.43 19.42 -9.82
C PHE A 110 1.39 18.27 -10.82
N TYR A 111 2.54 17.73 -11.17
CA TYR A 111 2.66 16.57 -12.05
C TYR A 111 3.32 15.43 -11.31
N GLY A 112 2.72 14.23 -11.37
CA GLY A 112 3.20 13.04 -10.68
C GLY A 112 4.58 12.54 -11.11
N GLY A 113 5.06 12.98 -12.28
CA GLY A 113 6.40 12.70 -12.77
C GLY A 113 7.47 13.72 -12.39
N ASP A 114 7.10 14.76 -11.64
CA ASP A 114 8.02 15.87 -11.30
C ASP A 114 8.21 16.00 -9.78
N CYS A 115 9.19 16.80 -9.36
CA CYS A 115 9.39 17.24 -8.00
C CYS A 115 9.28 18.76 -7.88
N TYR A 116 8.75 19.24 -6.76
CA TYR A 116 8.55 20.67 -6.49
C TYR A 116 9.10 21.07 -5.13
N LEU A 117 9.64 22.29 -5.04
CA LEU A 117 9.94 22.95 -3.78
C LEU A 117 8.97 24.11 -3.59
N LEU A 118 8.39 24.22 -2.38
CA LEU A 118 7.49 25.30 -2.02
C LEU A 118 7.97 25.94 -0.73
N LEU A 119 8.39 27.18 -0.81
CA LEU A 119 8.75 27.99 0.34
C LEU A 119 7.53 28.81 0.75
N TYR A 120 7.01 28.51 1.92
CA TYR A 120 5.88 29.21 2.52
C TYR A 120 6.37 30.13 3.63
N THR A 121 6.05 31.42 3.52
CA THR A 121 6.43 32.43 4.49
C THR A 121 5.19 32.89 5.27
N TYR A 122 5.26 32.83 6.59
CA TYR A 122 4.18 33.26 7.48
C TYR A 122 4.72 34.05 8.66
N LEU A 123 3.83 34.76 9.37
CA LEU A 123 4.20 35.61 10.48
C LEU A 123 3.72 35.02 11.81
N ILE A 124 4.61 35.02 12.80
CA ILE A 124 4.22 34.86 14.21
C ILE A 124 4.57 36.15 14.93
N GLY A 125 3.56 36.95 15.23
CA GLY A 125 3.77 38.33 15.66
C GLY A 125 4.37 39.16 14.52
N GLU A 126 5.55 39.75 14.74
CA GLU A 126 6.28 40.53 13.73
C GLU A 126 7.42 39.74 13.06
N LYS A 127 7.65 38.51 13.49
CA LYS A 127 8.75 37.68 12.98
C LYS A 127 8.29 36.77 11.85
N GLN A 128 9.05 36.75 10.76
CA GLN A 128 8.86 35.82 9.65
C GLN A 128 9.34 34.42 10.04
N HIS A 129 8.56 33.42 9.63
CA HIS A 129 8.88 32.01 9.73
C HIS A 129 8.67 31.33 8.38
N TYR A 130 9.38 30.23 8.15
CA TYR A 130 9.40 29.57 6.87
C TYR A 130 9.12 28.08 7.00
N LEU A 131 8.28 27.56 6.07
CA LEU A 131 8.14 26.13 5.81
C LEU A 131 8.62 25.85 4.40
N LEU A 132 9.46 24.84 4.24
CA LEU A 132 9.93 24.38 2.93
C LEU A 132 9.36 22.99 2.67
N TYR A 133 8.32 22.94 1.87
CA TYR A 133 7.75 21.68 1.40
C TYR A 133 8.55 21.15 0.22
N ILE A 134 8.92 19.87 0.30
CA ILE A 134 9.59 19.12 -0.75
C ILE A 134 8.57 18.10 -1.27
N TRP A 135 7.78 18.49 -2.26
CA TRP A 135 6.77 17.61 -2.85
C TRP A 135 7.40 16.73 -3.92
N GLN A 136 7.17 15.41 -3.83
CA GLN A 136 7.77 14.42 -4.70
C GLN A 136 6.68 13.58 -5.35
N GLY A 137 6.60 13.64 -6.69
CA GLY A 137 5.66 12.82 -7.45
C GLY A 137 6.03 11.34 -7.40
N SER A 138 5.02 10.48 -7.44
CA SER A 138 5.20 9.02 -7.38
C SER A 138 5.90 8.43 -8.60
N GLN A 139 5.89 9.17 -9.74
CA GLN A 139 6.52 8.78 -11.00
C GLN A 139 7.79 9.59 -11.29
N ALA A 140 8.24 10.43 -10.36
CA ALA A 140 9.46 11.20 -10.51
C ALA A 140 10.67 10.27 -10.54
N SER A 141 11.67 10.63 -11.35
CA SER A 141 12.92 9.86 -11.42
C SER A 141 13.74 9.97 -10.14
N GLN A 142 14.57 8.98 -9.87
CA GLN A 142 15.44 8.99 -8.70
C GLN A 142 16.39 10.21 -8.72
N ASP A 143 16.80 10.65 -9.89
CA ASP A 143 17.65 11.83 -10.05
C ASP A 143 16.92 13.12 -9.68
N GLU A 144 15.62 13.26 -10.06
CA GLU A 144 14.79 14.40 -9.69
C GLU A 144 14.49 14.41 -8.18
N ILE A 145 14.23 13.23 -7.59
CA ILE A 145 14.04 13.09 -6.14
C ILE A 145 15.31 13.53 -5.40
N THR A 146 16.47 13.05 -5.84
CA THR A 146 17.77 13.42 -5.25
C THR A 146 18.05 14.92 -5.43
N ALA A 147 17.80 15.46 -6.62
CA ALA A 147 17.96 16.88 -6.91
C ALA A 147 17.04 17.74 -6.03
N SER A 148 15.79 17.32 -5.80
CA SER A 148 14.86 18.06 -4.93
C SER A 148 15.39 18.18 -3.51
N ALA A 149 15.98 17.12 -2.96
CA ALA A 149 16.59 17.15 -1.63
C ALA A 149 17.85 18.05 -1.60
N TYR A 150 18.69 18.00 -2.64
CA TYR A 150 19.88 18.84 -2.74
C TYR A 150 19.52 20.32 -2.87
N GLN A 151 18.58 20.65 -3.75
CA GLN A 151 18.11 22.02 -3.94
C GLN A 151 17.41 22.58 -2.69
N ALA A 152 16.71 21.73 -1.92
CA ALA A 152 16.14 22.12 -0.65
C ALA A 152 17.20 22.57 0.36
N VAL A 153 18.34 21.88 0.42
CA VAL A 153 19.48 22.29 1.28
C VAL A 153 20.05 23.62 0.83
N ILE A 154 20.21 23.85 -0.48
CA ILE A 154 20.71 25.13 -1.01
C ILE A 154 19.72 26.27 -0.65
N LEU A 155 18.44 26.03 -0.83
CA LEU A 155 17.41 27.01 -0.52
C LEU A 155 17.35 27.31 0.99
N ASP A 156 17.46 26.30 1.84
CA ASP A 156 17.53 26.42 3.30
C ASP A 156 18.73 27.31 3.72
N GLN A 157 19.89 27.07 3.15
CA GLN A 157 21.09 27.90 3.40
C GLN A 157 20.89 29.36 2.99
N LYS A 158 20.19 29.61 1.88
CA LYS A 158 19.85 30.97 1.42
C LYS A 158 19.02 31.75 2.45
N TYR A 159 18.18 31.03 3.20
CA TYR A 159 17.34 31.58 4.28
C TYR A 159 17.95 31.32 5.67
N ASN A 160 19.28 31.29 5.79
CA ASN A 160 20.05 31.16 7.04
C ASN A 160 19.72 29.88 7.84
N ASN A 161 19.28 28.82 7.19
CA ASN A 161 18.81 27.56 7.79
C ASN A 161 17.62 27.76 8.77
N GLU A 162 16.79 28.74 8.50
CA GLU A 162 15.56 28.97 9.28
C GLU A 162 14.36 28.14 8.81
N PRO A 163 14.21 27.76 7.51
CA PRO A 163 13.08 26.99 7.05
C PRO A 163 12.97 25.62 7.72
N VAL A 164 11.74 25.24 8.10
CA VAL A 164 11.42 23.87 8.50
C VAL A 164 11.14 23.07 7.24
N GLN A 165 11.99 22.08 6.95
CA GLN A 165 11.84 21.24 5.77
C GLN A 165 10.84 20.10 6.01
N ILE A 166 9.87 19.95 5.12
CA ILE A 166 8.82 18.93 5.19
C ILE A 166 8.78 18.18 3.85
N ARG A 167 9.17 16.91 3.89
CA ARG A 167 9.04 16.04 2.72
C ARG A 167 7.59 15.58 2.57
N VAL A 168 7.03 15.73 1.37
CA VAL A 168 5.66 15.38 1.04
C VAL A 168 5.65 14.46 -0.18
N PRO A 169 5.55 13.15 -0.01
CA PRO A 169 5.25 12.25 -1.12
C PRO A 169 3.86 12.55 -1.70
N MET A 170 3.69 12.40 -3.00
CA MET A 170 2.41 12.51 -3.68
C MET A 170 1.35 11.64 -2.98
N GLY A 171 0.17 12.21 -2.73
CA GLY A 171 -0.91 11.54 -1.99
C GLY A 171 -0.88 11.76 -0.48
N LYS A 172 0.23 12.20 0.10
CA LYS A 172 0.42 12.45 1.54
C LYS A 172 0.47 13.95 1.88
N GLU A 173 -0.22 14.77 1.12
CA GLU A 173 -0.25 16.21 1.30
C GLU A 173 -0.90 16.59 2.64
N PRO A 174 -0.17 17.27 3.54
CA PRO A 174 -0.73 17.70 4.81
C PRO A 174 -1.78 18.82 4.62
N PRO A 175 -2.77 18.95 5.53
CA PRO A 175 -3.82 19.94 5.45
C PRO A 175 -3.32 21.38 5.25
N HIS A 176 -2.22 21.76 5.89
CA HIS A 176 -1.64 23.09 5.72
C HIS A 176 -1.17 23.33 4.27
N LEU A 177 -0.49 22.35 3.64
CA LEU A 177 -0.09 22.47 2.23
C LEU A 177 -1.31 22.63 1.32
N MET A 178 -2.36 21.83 1.53
CA MET A 178 -3.60 21.93 0.74
C MET A 178 -4.31 23.26 0.95
N SER A 179 -4.28 23.82 2.17
CA SER A 179 -4.91 25.11 2.49
C SER A 179 -4.31 26.28 1.72
N ILE A 180 -3.00 26.23 1.39
CA ILE A 180 -2.32 27.24 0.58
C ILE A 180 -3.02 27.43 -0.77
N PHE A 181 -3.50 26.33 -1.36
CA PHE A 181 -4.19 26.33 -2.66
C PHE A 181 -5.70 26.53 -2.54
N LYS A 182 -6.24 26.70 -1.32
CA LYS A 182 -7.65 27.00 -1.06
C LYS A 182 -8.61 26.04 -1.77
N GLY A 183 -8.32 24.73 -1.69
CA GLY A 183 -9.12 23.69 -2.30
C GLY A 183 -8.96 23.54 -3.83
N ARG A 184 -7.91 24.10 -4.41
CA ARG A 184 -7.66 24.09 -5.87
C ARG A 184 -6.38 23.32 -6.24
N MET A 185 -5.93 22.42 -5.38
CA MET A 185 -4.79 21.56 -5.70
C MET A 185 -5.19 20.48 -6.70
N VAL A 186 -4.46 20.41 -7.81
CA VAL A 186 -4.68 19.42 -8.89
C VAL A 186 -3.38 18.71 -9.20
N VAL A 187 -3.40 17.38 -9.17
CA VAL A 187 -2.27 16.52 -9.50
C VAL A 187 -2.54 15.80 -10.81
N TYR A 188 -1.69 16.02 -11.77
CA TYR A 188 -1.74 15.42 -13.11
C TYR A 188 -0.85 14.20 -13.19
N GLN A 189 -1.21 13.25 -14.07
CA GLN A 189 -0.32 12.17 -14.45
C GLN A 189 0.78 12.66 -15.39
N GLY A 190 1.92 11.95 -15.42
CA GLY A 190 3.07 12.30 -16.24
C GLY A 190 3.92 13.40 -15.63
N GLY A 191 4.86 13.91 -16.40
CA GLY A 191 5.79 14.96 -16.01
C GLY A 191 5.96 16.00 -17.11
N THR A 192 6.44 17.19 -16.74
CA THR A 192 6.66 18.31 -17.68
C THR A 192 8.12 18.58 -17.96
N SER A 193 9.03 18.10 -17.13
CA SER A 193 10.48 18.44 -17.16
C SER A 193 11.28 17.74 -18.26
N ARG A 194 10.66 16.87 -19.02
CA ARG A 194 11.37 16.21 -20.14
C ARG A 194 11.26 17.07 -21.40
N ALA A 195 12.31 17.78 -21.71
CA ALA A 195 12.45 18.68 -22.86
C ALA A 195 12.14 18.06 -24.25
N ASN A 196 11.88 16.75 -24.31
CA ASN A 196 11.51 16.00 -25.52
C ASN A 196 10.19 15.25 -25.39
N SER A 197 9.37 15.52 -24.36
CA SER A 197 8.02 14.94 -24.29
C SER A 197 7.13 15.66 -25.30
N THR A 198 7.10 15.15 -26.51
CA THR A 198 6.19 15.56 -27.58
C THR A 198 4.85 14.84 -27.50
N GLU A 199 4.56 14.15 -26.38
CA GLU A 199 3.26 13.54 -26.23
C GLU A 199 2.20 14.61 -26.11
N PRO A 200 1.21 14.61 -27.03
CA PRO A 200 0.14 15.58 -26.99
C PRO A 200 -0.67 15.40 -25.70
N VAL A 201 -1.00 16.51 -25.06
CA VAL A 201 -1.88 16.50 -23.89
C VAL A 201 -3.18 15.75 -24.24
N PRO A 202 -3.57 14.71 -23.50
CA PRO A 202 -4.78 13.96 -23.80
C PRO A 202 -5.99 14.89 -23.92
N SER A 203 -6.79 14.70 -24.96
CA SER A 203 -8.01 15.50 -25.20
C SER A 203 -9.08 15.21 -24.15
N THR A 204 -9.03 14.03 -23.54
CA THR A 204 -9.96 13.57 -22.49
C THR A 204 -9.15 13.24 -21.25
N ARG A 205 -9.52 13.85 -20.12
CA ARG A 205 -8.87 13.64 -18.83
C ARG A 205 -9.92 13.48 -17.75
N LEU A 206 -9.71 12.55 -16.84
CA LEU A 206 -10.59 12.27 -15.72
C LEU A 206 -9.85 12.57 -14.41
N PHE A 207 -10.51 13.28 -13.50
CA PHE A 207 -9.96 13.63 -12.19
C PHE A 207 -10.90 13.14 -11.09
N GLN A 208 -10.38 12.42 -10.14
CA GLN A 208 -11.08 12.10 -8.89
C GLN A 208 -10.87 13.24 -7.90
N VAL A 209 -11.94 13.74 -7.31
CA VAL A 209 -11.90 14.84 -6.34
C VAL A 209 -12.34 14.32 -4.99
N ARG A 210 -11.53 14.57 -3.97
CA ARG A 210 -11.84 14.32 -2.56
C ARG A 210 -11.60 15.55 -1.73
N GLY A 211 -12.45 15.73 -0.73
CA GLY A 211 -12.34 16.79 0.25
C GLY A 211 -13.65 17.53 0.48
N THR A 212 -13.85 17.98 1.70
CA THR A 212 -15.07 18.63 2.20
C THR A 212 -14.86 20.10 2.57
N SER A 213 -13.60 20.56 2.49
CA SER A 213 -13.22 21.93 2.83
C SER A 213 -12.02 22.40 2.02
N VAL A 214 -11.73 23.67 2.04
CA VAL A 214 -10.56 24.26 1.38
C VAL A 214 -9.22 23.71 1.89
N ASN A 215 -9.20 23.12 3.09
CA ASN A 215 -7.99 22.62 3.74
C ASN A 215 -7.71 21.14 3.47
N ASN A 216 -8.63 20.42 2.87
CA ASN A 216 -8.47 18.99 2.62
C ASN A 216 -8.87 18.57 1.20
N THR A 217 -9.15 19.52 0.31
CA THR A 217 -9.59 19.22 -1.05
C THR A 217 -8.42 19.18 -2.01
N LYS A 218 -8.38 18.10 -2.78
CA LYS A 218 -7.44 17.88 -3.87
C LYS A 218 -8.08 17.03 -4.97
N ALA A 219 -7.59 17.19 -6.19
CA ALA A 219 -7.99 16.39 -7.34
C ALA A 219 -6.79 15.62 -7.89
N PHE A 220 -6.97 14.35 -8.21
CA PHE A 220 -5.97 13.50 -8.84
C PHE A 220 -6.45 13.06 -10.20
N GLU A 221 -5.60 13.18 -11.21
CA GLU A 221 -5.87 12.60 -12.50
C GLU A 221 -5.78 11.07 -12.43
N VAL A 222 -6.81 10.42 -12.94
CA VAL A 222 -6.92 8.97 -13.03
C VAL A 222 -7.12 8.56 -14.50
N PRO A 223 -6.88 7.29 -14.86
CA PRO A 223 -7.16 6.84 -16.22
C PRO A 223 -8.58 7.19 -16.65
N ALA A 224 -8.75 7.81 -17.83
CA ALA A 224 -10.06 8.25 -18.34
C ALA A 224 -10.88 7.05 -18.84
N ARG A 225 -11.36 6.22 -17.93
CA ARG A 225 -12.13 5.00 -18.17
C ARG A 225 -13.25 4.87 -17.16
N ALA A 226 -14.34 4.18 -17.54
CA ALA A 226 -15.45 3.93 -16.64
C ALA A 226 -15.06 3.17 -15.36
N THR A 227 -14.08 2.26 -15.43
CA THR A 227 -13.56 1.48 -14.29
C THR A 227 -12.87 2.32 -13.23
N SER A 228 -12.48 3.56 -13.54
CA SER A 228 -11.88 4.49 -12.57
C SER A 228 -12.91 5.21 -11.70
N LEU A 229 -14.20 5.14 -12.05
CA LEU A 229 -15.26 5.77 -11.28
C LEU A 229 -15.51 5.05 -9.95
N ASN A 230 -16.04 5.81 -8.99
CA ASN A 230 -16.38 5.32 -7.67
C ASN A 230 -17.61 6.06 -7.14
N SER A 231 -18.64 5.33 -6.73
CA SER A 231 -19.89 5.90 -6.24
C SER A 231 -19.76 6.78 -5.00
N ASN A 232 -18.64 6.68 -4.28
CA ASN A 232 -18.39 7.45 -3.06
C ASN A 232 -17.80 8.84 -3.31
N ASP A 233 -17.30 9.11 -4.52
CA ASP A 233 -16.54 10.31 -4.82
C ASP A 233 -17.19 11.16 -5.92
N VAL A 234 -16.61 12.34 -6.17
CA VAL A 234 -16.93 13.21 -7.29
C VAL A 234 -15.81 13.17 -8.33
N PHE A 235 -16.18 13.15 -9.61
CA PHE A 235 -15.21 13.14 -10.70
C PHE A 235 -15.42 14.30 -11.65
N VAL A 236 -14.32 14.85 -12.16
CA VAL A 236 -14.32 15.86 -13.21
C VAL A 236 -13.80 15.22 -14.49
N LEU A 237 -14.67 15.08 -15.49
CA LEU A 237 -14.30 14.59 -16.81
C LEU A 237 -14.19 15.77 -17.77
N LYS A 238 -12.97 16.10 -18.16
CA LYS A 238 -12.68 17.13 -19.15
C LYS A 238 -12.54 16.50 -20.53
N THR A 239 -13.31 16.97 -21.49
CA THR A 239 -13.19 16.64 -22.91
C THR A 239 -12.82 17.90 -23.71
N GLN A 240 -12.67 17.77 -25.03
CA GLN A 240 -12.44 18.94 -25.88
C GLN A 240 -13.61 19.92 -25.88
N SER A 241 -14.85 19.42 -25.82
CA SER A 241 -16.06 20.21 -26.00
C SER A 241 -16.88 20.45 -24.74
N CYS A 242 -16.67 19.66 -23.69
CA CYS A 242 -17.49 19.69 -22.49
C CYS A 242 -16.65 19.32 -21.25
N CYS A 243 -17.10 19.81 -20.09
CA CYS A 243 -16.60 19.42 -18.79
C CYS A 243 -17.76 18.86 -17.96
N TYR A 244 -17.70 17.58 -17.61
CA TYR A 244 -18.70 16.94 -16.78
C TYR A 244 -18.24 16.92 -15.33
N LEU A 245 -19.15 17.27 -14.41
CA LEU A 245 -18.99 17.04 -12.98
C LEU A 245 -19.87 15.87 -12.58
N TRP A 246 -19.30 14.69 -12.55
CA TRP A 246 -20.01 13.46 -12.19
C TRP A 246 -20.03 13.28 -10.69
N CYS A 247 -21.23 13.13 -10.12
CA CYS A 247 -21.45 12.97 -8.68
C CYS A 247 -21.91 11.55 -8.40
N GLY A 248 -21.07 10.78 -7.68
CA GLY A 248 -21.45 9.48 -7.17
C GLY A 248 -22.61 9.56 -6.17
N LYS A 249 -23.38 8.51 -6.00
CA LYS A 249 -24.55 8.48 -5.09
C LYS A 249 -24.20 8.65 -3.63
N GLY A 250 -23.00 8.24 -3.24
CA GLY A 250 -22.50 8.35 -1.85
C GLY A 250 -21.69 9.62 -1.57
N CYS A 251 -21.51 10.51 -2.56
CA CYS A 251 -20.76 11.74 -2.31
C CYS A 251 -21.59 12.76 -1.52
N SER A 252 -20.94 13.48 -0.61
CA SER A 252 -21.56 14.50 0.23
C SER A 252 -21.87 15.80 -0.53
N GLY A 253 -22.69 16.69 0.09
CA GLY A 253 -22.94 18.02 -0.43
C GLY A 253 -21.68 18.88 -0.46
N ASP A 254 -20.85 18.79 0.58
CA ASP A 254 -19.62 19.56 0.69
C ASP A 254 -18.59 19.15 -0.38
N GLU A 255 -18.46 17.85 -0.66
CA GLU A 255 -17.60 17.36 -1.74
C GLU A 255 -18.02 17.89 -3.10
N ARG A 256 -19.34 17.97 -3.38
CA ARG A 256 -19.85 18.54 -4.63
C ARG A 256 -19.50 20.02 -4.78
N GLU A 257 -19.61 20.80 -3.69
CA GLU A 257 -19.24 22.22 -3.72
C GLU A 257 -17.74 22.41 -3.93
N MET A 258 -16.92 21.64 -3.22
CA MET A 258 -15.47 21.69 -3.41
C MET A 258 -15.06 21.24 -4.81
N ALA A 259 -15.71 20.23 -5.35
CA ALA A 259 -15.44 19.74 -6.71
C ALA A 259 -15.79 20.76 -7.81
N LYS A 260 -16.79 21.62 -7.61
CA LYS A 260 -17.06 22.73 -8.53
C LYS A 260 -15.89 23.71 -8.58
N MET A 261 -15.31 24.08 -7.44
CA MET A 261 -14.13 24.95 -7.38
C MET A 261 -12.93 24.35 -8.12
N VAL A 262 -12.69 23.05 -7.92
CA VAL A 262 -11.62 22.31 -8.61
C VAL A 262 -11.91 22.24 -10.12
N ALA A 263 -13.15 21.96 -10.52
CA ALA A 263 -13.53 21.90 -11.92
C ALA A 263 -13.28 23.23 -12.64
N ASP A 264 -13.46 24.38 -11.98
CA ASP A 264 -13.13 25.70 -12.53
C ASP A 264 -11.62 25.89 -12.73
N THR A 265 -10.82 25.25 -11.92
CA THR A 265 -9.36 25.23 -12.05
C THR A 265 -8.92 24.35 -13.24
N ILE A 266 -9.57 23.20 -13.43
CA ILE A 266 -9.25 22.21 -14.48
C ILE A 266 -9.74 22.69 -15.87
N SER A 267 -10.90 23.32 -15.93
CA SER A 267 -11.53 23.72 -17.20
C SER A 267 -12.26 25.05 -17.06
N ARG A 268 -12.14 25.90 -18.08
CA ARG A 268 -12.91 27.14 -18.19
C ARG A 268 -14.26 26.95 -18.91
N THR A 269 -14.49 25.77 -19.50
CA THR A 269 -15.77 25.47 -20.17
C THR A 269 -16.88 25.31 -19.14
N GLU A 270 -18.12 25.53 -19.56
CA GLU A 270 -19.30 25.29 -18.73
C GLU A 270 -19.31 23.82 -18.24
N LYS A 271 -19.68 23.63 -16.98
CA LYS A 271 -19.72 22.32 -16.33
C LYS A 271 -21.14 21.76 -16.39
N GLN A 272 -21.26 20.58 -16.96
CA GLN A 272 -22.49 19.82 -16.90
C GLN A 272 -22.45 18.90 -15.67
N VAL A 273 -23.30 19.18 -14.68
CA VAL A 273 -23.45 18.31 -13.52
C VAL A 273 -24.20 17.05 -13.94
N VAL A 274 -23.63 15.90 -13.65
CA VAL A 274 -24.16 14.58 -13.96
C VAL A 274 -24.25 13.76 -12.70
N VAL A 275 -25.42 13.26 -12.37
CA VAL A 275 -25.62 12.36 -11.23
C VAL A 275 -25.48 10.91 -11.69
N GLU A 276 -24.86 10.08 -10.85
CA GLU A 276 -24.70 8.66 -11.12
C GLU A 276 -26.04 7.99 -11.47
N GLY A 277 -26.06 7.28 -12.60
CA GLY A 277 -27.24 6.63 -13.17
C GLY A 277 -28.05 7.50 -14.13
N GLN A 278 -27.66 8.79 -14.33
CA GLN A 278 -28.29 9.72 -15.25
C GLN A 278 -27.31 10.27 -16.31
N GLU A 279 -26.24 9.52 -16.55
CA GLU A 279 -25.18 9.94 -17.45
C GLU A 279 -25.65 9.99 -18.92
N PRO A 280 -25.34 11.06 -19.66
CA PRO A 280 -25.61 11.12 -21.09
C PRO A 280 -24.69 10.17 -21.86
N ALA A 281 -25.12 9.72 -23.04
CA ALA A 281 -24.35 8.78 -23.87
C ALA A 281 -22.91 9.27 -24.16
N ASN A 282 -22.77 10.59 -24.42
CA ASN A 282 -21.46 11.20 -24.70
C ASN A 282 -20.48 11.12 -23.51
N PHE A 283 -20.97 11.08 -22.28
CA PHE A 283 -20.15 10.85 -21.08
C PHE A 283 -19.47 9.48 -21.16
N TRP A 284 -20.22 8.43 -21.44
CA TRP A 284 -19.68 7.08 -21.56
C TRP A 284 -18.78 6.91 -22.79
N VAL A 285 -19.10 7.56 -23.91
CA VAL A 285 -18.23 7.56 -25.10
C VAL A 285 -16.86 8.16 -24.77
N ALA A 286 -16.83 9.25 -24.00
CA ALA A 286 -15.59 9.90 -23.58
C ALA A 286 -14.73 9.01 -22.66
N LEU A 287 -15.35 8.08 -21.91
CA LEU A 287 -14.66 7.11 -21.04
C LEU A 287 -14.36 5.77 -21.74
N GLY A 288 -14.50 5.70 -23.07
CA GLY A 288 -14.23 4.50 -23.85
C GLY A 288 -15.34 3.44 -23.79
N GLY A 289 -16.51 3.80 -23.29
CA GLY A 289 -17.67 2.93 -23.13
C GLY A 289 -18.08 2.72 -21.68
N LYS A 290 -19.28 2.20 -21.48
CA LYS A 290 -19.78 1.87 -20.15
C LYS A 290 -19.17 0.55 -19.70
N ALA A 291 -18.57 0.53 -18.51
CA ALA A 291 -18.01 -0.66 -17.88
C ALA A 291 -18.36 -0.65 -16.38
N PRO A 292 -18.30 -1.80 -15.68
CA PRO A 292 -18.46 -1.86 -14.25
C PRO A 292 -17.42 -0.98 -13.53
N TYR A 293 -17.86 -0.31 -12.47
CA TYR A 293 -17.03 0.52 -11.59
C TYR A 293 -17.40 0.29 -10.13
N ALA A 294 -16.65 0.89 -9.20
CA ALA A 294 -16.88 0.77 -7.76
C ALA A 294 -18.22 1.40 -7.35
N SER A 295 -19.33 0.63 -7.41
CA SER A 295 -20.70 1.11 -7.22
C SER A 295 -21.52 0.25 -6.23
N SER A 296 -20.87 -0.37 -5.25
CA SER A 296 -21.57 -1.17 -4.24
C SER A 296 -22.53 -0.31 -3.41
N LYS A 297 -23.61 -0.93 -2.90
CA LYS A 297 -24.57 -0.25 -2.02
C LYS A 297 -23.88 0.41 -0.82
N ARG A 298 -22.83 -0.20 -0.28
CA ARG A 298 -22.03 0.34 0.85
C ARG A 298 -21.28 1.62 0.52
N LEU A 299 -20.80 1.77 -0.71
CA LEU A 299 -20.19 3.02 -1.17
C LEU A 299 -21.22 4.13 -1.43
N GLN A 300 -22.51 3.77 -1.53
CA GLN A 300 -23.60 4.71 -1.79
C GLN A 300 -24.35 5.15 -0.52
N GLU A 301 -24.19 4.43 0.57
CA GLU A 301 -24.78 4.81 1.85
C GLU A 301 -23.92 5.91 2.47
N GLU A 302 -24.53 7.05 2.81
CA GLU A 302 -23.89 8.05 3.69
C GLU A 302 -23.67 7.40 5.06
N THR A 303 -22.65 6.58 5.16
CA THR A 303 -22.25 6.01 6.44
C THR A 303 -21.72 7.13 7.30
N LEU A 304 -22.38 7.32 8.42
CA LEU A 304 -21.87 8.03 9.59
C LEU A 304 -20.33 7.98 9.60
N VAL A 305 -19.71 9.12 9.40
CA VAL A 305 -18.34 9.57 9.68
C VAL A 305 -17.37 8.52 10.28
N ILE A 306 -17.34 7.31 9.75
CA ILE A 306 -16.36 6.31 10.14
C ILE A 306 -15.30 6.29 9.05
N THR A 307 -14.18 6.90 9.38
CA THR A 307 -13.01 6.91 8.50
C THR A 307 -12.49 5.49 8.36
N PRO A 308 -12.32 4.97 7.13
CA PRO A 308 -11.70 3.67 6.92
C PRO A 308 -10.27 3.68 7.46
N ARG A 309 -9.81 2.55 8.02
CA ARG A 309 -8.49 2.41 8.62
C ARG A 309 -7.73 1.29 7.93
N LEU A 310 -6.53 1.57 7.48
CA LEU A 310 -5.63 0.58 6.90
C LEU A 310 -4.52 0.23 7.87
N PHE A 311 -4.26 -1.07 8.05
CA PHE A 311 -3.17 -1.59 8.87
C PHE A 311 -2.27 -2.48 8.03
N GLU A 312 -0.97 -2.19 8.05
CA GLU A 312 0.06 -3.09 7.54
C GLU A 312 0.35 -4.16 8.60
N CYS A 313 0.27 -5.41 8.22
CA CYS A 313 0.55 -6.56 9.07
C CYS A 313 1.82 -7.24 8.56
N SER A 314 2.91 -7.11 9.29
CA SER A 314 4.22 -7.59 8.87
C SER A 314 4.97 -8.29 10.01
N ASN A 315 5.76 -9.30 9.67
CA ASN A 315 6.67 -9.97 10.60
C ASN A 315 8.15 -9.80 10.23
N GLN A 316 8.46 -8.90 9.30
CA GLN A 316 9.81 -8.65 8.78
C GLN A 316 10.83 -8.30 9.88
N THR A 317 10.38 -7.66 10.96
CA THR A 317 11.24 -7.33 12.11
C THR A 317 11.53 -8.51 13.04
N GLY A 318 11.07 -9.72 12.70
CA GLY A 318 11.14 -10.92 13.53
C GLY A 318 10.03 -11.01 14.60
N ARG A 319 9.11 -10.04 14.63
CA ARG A 319 7.89 -10.04 15.44
C ARG A 319 6.74 -9.57 14.59
N PHE A 320 5.59 -10.20 14.74
CA PHE A 320 4.38 -9.72 14.07
C PHE A 320 3.93 -8.39 14.67
N LEU A 321 3.70 -7.41 13.80
CA LEU A 321 3.18 -6.08 14.14
C LEU A 321 2.05 -5.72 13.18
N ALA A 322 1.05 -5.01 13.68
CA ALA A 322 0.04 -4.35 12.86
C ALA A 322 0.19 -2.84 13.07
N THR A 323 0.55 -2.13 12.02
CA THR A 323 0.82 -0.69 12.05
C THR A 323 -0.22 0.05 11.21
N GLU A 324 -0.88 1.04 11.78
CA GLU A 324 -1.83 1.86 11.04
C GLU A 324 -1.14 2.79 10.05
N ILE A 325 -1.67 2.84 8.83
CA ILE A 325 -1.22 3.75 7.77
C ILE A 325 -2.29 4.84 7.61
N PRO A 326 -2.00 6.07 8.04
CA PRO A 326 -2.90 7.19 7.82
C PRO A 326 -2.87 7.64 6.35
N ASP A 327 -3.98 8.23 5.87
CA ASP A 327 -4.09 8.78 4.51
C ASP A 327 -3.59 7.80 3.43
N PHE A 328 -4.03 6.56 3.53
CA PHE A 328 -3.55 5.47 2.69
C PHE A 328 -3.98 5.62 1.22
N ASN A 329 -3.14 5.10 0.34
CA ASN A 329 -3.41 4.95 -1.08
C ASN A 329 -2.90 3.58 -1.58
N GLN A 330 -3.06 3.29 -2.87
CA GLN A 330 -2.65 2.00 -3.44
C GLN A 330 -1.12 1.74 -3.34
N ASP A 331 -0.31 2.79 -3.28
CA ASP A 331 1.16 2.64 -3.18
C ASP A 331 1.62 2.17 -1.81
N ASP A 332 0.74 2.25 -0.80
CA ASP A 332 1.03 1.72 0.53
C ASP A 332 0.86 0.19 0.62
N LEU A 333 0.21 -0.43 -0.37
CA LEU A 333 0.06 -1.88 -0.42
C LEU A 333 1.34 -2.53 -0.97
N GLU A 334 2.07 -3.23 -0.11
CA GLU A 334 3.31 -3.92 -0.46
C GLU A 334 3.08 -5.40 -0.75
N GLU A 335 3.79 -5.92 -1.76
CA GLU A 335 3.63 -7.29 -2.23
C GLU A 335 4.03 -8.35 -1.20
N ASP A 336 4.92 -7.98 -0.28
CA ASP A 336 5.52 -8.90 0.70
C ASP A 336 4.70 -9.02 1.99
N ASP A 337 3.68 -8.15 2.18
CA ASP A 337 2.95 -8.03 3.44
C ASP A 337 1.44 -8.35 3.30
N VAL A 338 0.77 -8.38 4.44
CA VAL A 338 -0.70 -8.51 4.55
C VAL A 338 -1.28 -7.21 5.08
N PHE A 339 -2.42 -6.78 4.54
CA PHE A 339 -3.08 -5.56 4.98
C PHE A 339 -4.50 -5.83 5.46
N LEU A 340 -4.91 -5.13 6.51
CA LEU A 340 -6.27 -5.12 7.02
C LEU A 340 -6.89 -3.75 6.75
N LEU A 341 -7.92 -3.69 5.93
CA LEU A 341 -8.71 -2.48 5.71
C LEU A 341 -10.03 -2.61 6.44
N ASP A 342 -10.18 -1.85 7.51
CA ASP A 342 -11.42 -1.75 8.28
C ASP A 342 -12.31 -0.64 7.73
N VAL A 343 -13.48 -1.01 7.23
CA VAL A 343 -14.51 -0.09 6.73
C VAL A 343 -15.79 -0.18 7.57
N TRP A 344 -15.64 -0.56 8.83
CA TRP A 344 -16.67 -0.73 9.85
C TRP A 344 -17.59 -1.93 9.65
N ASP A 345 -18.37 -1.99 8.59
CA ASP A 345 -19.33 -3.09 8.34
C ASP A 345 -18.65 -4.37 7.88
N GLN A 346 -17.44 -4.27 7.44
CA GLN A 346 -16.59 -5.38 7.02
C GLN A 346 -15.13 -5.03 7.17
N VAL A 347 -14.29 -6.06 7.24
CA VAL A 347 -12.84 -5.93 7.22
C VAL A 347 -12.34 -6.65 5.97
N PHE A 348 -11.55 -5.98 5.15
CA PHE A 348 -10.86 -6.62 4.05
C PHE A 348 -9.49 -7.10 4.52
N PHE A 349 -9.16 -8.32 4.15
CA PHE A 349 -7.89 -8.98 4.40
C PHE A 349 -7.16 -9.10 3.07
N TRP A 350 -6.37 -8.09 2.73
CA TRP A 350 -5.61 -8.07 1.48
C TRP A 350 -4.28 -8.79 1.65
N ILE A 351 -3.94 -9.66 0.69
CA ILE A 351 -2.76 -10.52 0.73
C ILE A 351 -1.87 -10.17 -0.44
N GLY A 352 -0.66 -9.68 -0.15
CA GLY A 352 0.38 -9.47 -1.13
C GLY A 352 0.85 -10.80 -1.75
N LYS A 353 1.31 -10.75 -2.97
CA LYS A 353 1.72 -11.93 -3.77
C LYS A 353 2.81 -12.75 -3.08
N ASN A 354 3.73 -12.08 -2.40
CA ASN A 354 4.88 -12.68 -1.75
C ASN A 354 4.73 -12.82 -0.22
N ALA A 355 3.57 -12.43 0.36
CA ALA A 355 3.33 -12.52 1.80
C ALA A 355 3.53 -13.95 2.31
N ASN A 356 4.21 -14.11 3.43
CA ASN A 356 4.54 -15.44 3.97
C ASN A 356 3.37 -16.06 4.77
N GLU A 357 3.39 -17.38 4.91
CA GLU A 357 2.29 -18.13 5.55
C GLU A 357 2.14 -17.84 7.04
N ASP A 358 3.23 -17.57 7.76
CA ASP A 358 3.17 -17.27 9.20
C ASP A 358 2.56 -15.89 9.43
N GLU A 359 2.85 -14.94 8.54
CA GLU A 359 2.27 -13.60 8.53
C GLU A 359 0.77 -13.63 8.22
N LYS A 360 0.35 -14.38 7.21
CA LYS A 360 -1.07 -14.58 6.88
C LYS A 360 -1.84 -15.15 8.07
N LYS A 361 -1.29 -16.15 8.77
CA LYS A 361 -1.91 -16.75 9.95
C LYS A 361 -1.99 -15.76 11.11
N ALA A 362 -0.89 -15.07 11.40
CA ALA A 362 -0.84 -14.08 12.48
C ALA A 362 -1.82 -12.92 12.21
N ALA A 363 -1.86 -12.41 10.98
CA ALA A 363 -2.78 -11.35 10.56
C ALA A 363 -4.25 -11.79 10.65
N ALA A 364 -4.57 -13.05 10.25
CA ALA A 364 -5.93 -13.58 10.35
C ALA A 364 -6.42 -13.68 11.81
N VAL A 365 -5.56 -14.17 12.72
CA VAL A 365 -5.86 -14.20 14.16
C VAL A 365 -6.04 -12.79 14.71
N THR A 366 -5.15 -11.87 14.32
CA THR A 366 -5.20 -10.46 14.74
C THR A 366 -6.48 -9.78 14.29
N ALA A 367 -6.94 -10.01 13.04
CA ALA A 367 -8.20 -9.46 12.54
C ALA A 367 -9.40 -9.89 13.38
N GLN A 368 -9.46 -11.17 13.76
CA GLN A 368 -10.54 -11.68 14.64
C GLN A 368 -10.47 -11.08 16.04
N GLU A 369 -9.27 -10.97 16.63
CA GLU A 369 -9.09 -10.35 17.94
C GLU A 369 -9.41 -8.87 17.92
N TYR A 370 -9.01 -8.17 16.86
CA TYR A 370 -9.35 -6.77 16.63
C TYR A 370 -10.87 -6.55 16.71
N LEU A 371 -11.67 -7.37 16.03
CA LEU A 371 -13.12 -7.28 16.09
C LEU A 371 -13.68 -7.58 17.50
N LYS A 372 -13.17 -8.62 18.15
CA LYS A 372 -13.62 -9.05 19.49
C LYS A 372 -13.30 -8.03 20.59
N THR A 373 -12.18 -7.35 20.49
CA THR A 373 -11.68 -6.43 21.50
C THR A 373 -12.09 -4.97 21.25
N HIS A 374 -12.92 -4.70 20.24
CA HIS A 374 -13.28 -3.34 19.88
C HIS A 374 -14.03 -2.62 21.02
N PRO A 375 -13.57 -1.40 21.45
CA PRO A 375 -14.14 -0.70 22.61
C PRO A 375 -15.63 -0.36 22.48
N SER A 376 -16.14 -0.20 21.26
CA SER A 376 -17.56 0.08 20.99
C SER A 376 -18.45 -1.16 21.00
N GLY A 377 -17.92 -2.34 21.39
CA GLY A 377 -18.72 -3.58 21.39
C GLY A 377 -19.14 -4.00 19.98
N ARG A 378 -18.24 -3.90 19.02
CA ARG A 378 -18.47 -4.28 17.62
C ARG A 378 -18.83 -5.77 17.50
N ASP A 379 -19.67 -6.11 16.52
CA ASP A 379 -20.05 -7.49 16.26
C ASP A 379 -18.82 -8.33 15.88
N PRO A 380 -18.46 -9.37 16.66
CA PRO A 380 -17.34 -10.27 16.33
C PRO A 380 -17.55 -11.04 15.03
N GLU A 381 -18.81 -11.18 14.57
CA GLU A 381 -19.17 -11.83 13.31
C GLU A 381 -19.11 -10.88 12.10
N THR A 382 -18.57 -9.66 12.27
CA THR A 382 -18.34 -8.74 11.16
C THR A 382 -17.58 -9.46 10.03
N PRO A 383 -18.08 -9.41 8.78
CA PRO A 383 -17.47 -10.15 7.68
C PRO A 383 -16.01 -9.75 7.45
N ILE A 384 -15.12 -10.75 7.36
CA ILE A 384 -13.74 -10.58 6.90
C ILE A 384 -13.68 -11.10 5.46
N ILE A 385 -13.32 -10.24 4.53
CA ILE A 385 -13.27 -10.52 3.09
C ILE A 385 -11.83 -10.62 2.65
N VAL A 386 -11.43 -11.78 2.17
CA VAL A 386 -10.07 -12.00 1.64
C VAL A 386 -9.96 -11.44 0.24
N VAL A 387 -8.92 -10.63 0.02
CA VAL A 387 -8.58 -10.01 -1.27
C VAL A 387 -7.15 -10.38 -1.59
N LYS A 388 -6.88 -10.86 -2.79
CA LYS A 388 -5.51 -11.15 -3.27
C LYS A 388 -5.05 -10.03 -4.17
N GLN A 389 -3.77 -9.72 -4.12
CA GLN A 389 -3.13 -8.78 -5.03
C GLN A 389 -3.42 -9.13 -6.50
N GLY A 390 -3.85 -8.14 -7.27
CA GLY A 390 -4.24 -8.28 -8.68
C GLY A 390 -5.69 -8.74 -8.89
N TYR A 391 -6.43 -9.08 -7.83
CA TYR A 391 -7.82 -9.54 -7.88
C TYR A 391 -8.74 -8.70 -6.98
N GLU A 392 -8.44 -7.41 -6.87
CA GLU A 392 -9.15 -6.49 -5.99
C GLU A 392 -10.55 -6.17 -6.55
N PRO A 393 -11.62 -6.49 -5.80
CA PRO A 393 -12.97 -6.18 -6.24
C PRO A 393 -13.28 -4.67 -6.10
N PRO A 394 -14.21 -4.13 -6.89
CA PRO A 394 -14.64 -2.74 -6.77
C PRO A 394 -15.07 -2.31 -5.37
N THR A 395 -15.59 -3.25 -4.56
CA THR A 395 -15.95 -3.03 -3.15
C THR A 395 -14.73 -2.76 -2.25
N PHE A 396 -13.54 -3.14 -2.67
CA PHE A 396 -12.27 -2.85 -2.02
C PHE A 396 -11.61 -1.61 -2.62
N THR A 397 -11.45 -1.56 -3.94
CA THR A 397 -10.70 -0.49 -4.62
C THR A 397 -11.33 0.89 -4.44
N GLY A 398 -12.66 0.94 -4.26
CA GLY A 398 -13.40 2.18 -4.05
C GLY A 398 -13.04 2.95 -2.78
N TRP A 399 -12.35 2.35 -1.83
CA TRP A 399 -11.88 3.03 -0.62
C TRP A 399 -10.57 3.77 -0.80
N PHE A 400 -9.86 3.51 -1.90
CA PHE A 400 -8.55 4.10 -2.19
C PHE A 400 -8.67 5.33 -3.08
N LEU A 401 -7.83 6.33 -2.85
CA LEU A 401 -7.70 7.48 -3.73
C LEU A 401 -6.87 7.08 -4.95
N ALA A 402 -7.33 7.49 -6.13
CA ALA A 402 -6.60 7.33 -7.40
C ALA A 402 -6.13 5.89 -7.68
N TRP A 403 -7.02 4.90 -7.46
CA TRP A 403 -6.70 3.52 -7.75
C TRP A 403 -6.37 3.30 -9.22
N ASP A 404 -5.20 2.67 -9.48
CA ASP A 404 -4.84 2.20 -10.81
C ASP A 404 -5.26 0.72 -10.97
N PRO A 405 -6.29 0.42 -11.77
CA PRO A 405 -6.80 -0.94 -11.93
C PRO A 405 -5.81 -1.86 -12.65
N PHE A 406 -4.74 -1.31 -13.23
CA PHE A 406 -3.78 -2.08 -14.03
C PHE A 406 -2.40 -2.21 -13.36
N LYS A 407 -2.21 -1.65 -12.19
CA LYS A 407 -0.92 -1.67 -11.49
C LYS A 407 -0.33 -3.09 -11.36
N TRP A 408 -1.19 -4.10 -11.17
CA TRP A 408 -0.78 -5.50 -10.95
C TRP A 408 -1.40 -6.50 -11.92
N SER A 409 -2.19 -6.05 -12.91
CA SER A 409 -3.06 -6.93 -13.70
C SER A 409 -2.68 -7.04 -15.17
N ASP A 410 -1.48 -6.65 -15.58
CA ASP A 410 -1.03 -6.70 -16.97
C ASP A 410 -2.09 -6.19 -17.97
N SER A 411 -2.77 -5.09 -17.63
CA SER A 411 -3.85 -4.47 -18.40
C SER A 411 -5.20 -5.21 -18.40
N LYS A 412 -5.39 -6.21 -17.53
CA LYS A 412 -6.68 -6.89 -17.34
C LYS A 412 -7.51 -6.21 -16.28
N SER A 413 -8.80 -6.10 -16.49
CA SER A 413 -9.74 -5.62 -15.46
C SER A 413 -10.07 -6.75 -14.47
N TYR A 414 -10.59 -6.38 -13.28
CA TYR A 414 -11.10 -7.35 -12.32
C TYR A 414 -12.13 -8.31 -12.92
N GLU A 415 -13.02 -7.82 -13.79
CA GLU A 415 -14.05 -8.64 -14.45
C GLU A 415 -13.42 -9.64 -15.45
N ASP A 416 -12.35 -9.25 -16.14
CA ASP A 416 -11.61 -10.14 -17.03
C ASP A 416 -10.93 -11.25 -16.23
N LEU A 417 -10.27 -10.91 -15.12
CA LEU A 417 -9.65 -11.85 -14.22
C LEU A 417 -10.67 -12.81 -13.58
N LYS A 418 -11.82 -12.27 -13.19
CA LYS A 418 -12.92 -13.07 -12.64
C LYS A 418 -13.49 -14.04 -13.66
N ALA A 419 -13.60 -13.63 -14.93
CA ALA A 419 -14.05 -14.49 -16.02
C ALA A 419 -13.04 -15.62 -16.31
N GLU A 420 -11.73 -15.34 -16.23
CA GLU A 420 -10.67 -16.34 -16.40
C GLU A 420 -10.64 -17.37 -15.27
N LEU A 421 -10.87 -16.93 -14.01
CA LEU A 421 -10.89 -17.81 -12.84
C LEU A 421 -12.14 -18.69 -12.77
N GLY A 422 -13.20 -18.34 -13.52
CA GLY A 422 -14.49 -18.99 -13.42
C GLY A 422 -15.19 -18.74 -12.07
N ASN A 423 -16.31 -19.42 -11.85
CA ASN A 423 -17.04 -19.40 -10.56
C ASN A 423 -16.34 -20.28 -9.50
N SER A 424 -15.03 -20.21 -9.39
CA SER A 424 -14.30 -20.99 -8.40
C SER A 424 -14.71 -20.55 -7.00
N GLY A 425 -15.30 -21.46 -6.23
CA GLY A 425 -15.74 -21.24 -4.86
C GLY A 425 -14.64 -20.96 -3.83
N ASP A 426 -13.43 -20.65 -4.28
CA ASP A 426 -12.25 -20.44 -3.45
C ASP A 426 -12.39 -19.27 -2.47
N TRP A 427 -13.10 -18.21 -2.85
CA TRP A 427 -13.32 -17.06 -1.98
C TRP A 427 -14.17 -17.40 -0.75
N SER A 428 -15.18 -18.24 -0.93
CA SER A 428 -16.04 -18.69 0.18
C SER A 428 -15.33 -19.70 1.09
N GLN A 429 -14.40 -20.50 0.54
CA GLN A 429 -13.63 -21.47 1.30
C GLN A 429 -12.61 -20.78 2.21
N ILE A 430 -11.84 -19.83 1.70
CA ILE A 430 -10.86 -19.06 2.48
C ILE A 430 -11.57 -18.27 3.60
N THR A 431 -12.73 -17.68 3.29
CA THR A 431 -13.53 -16.95 4.30
C THR A 431 -14.10 -17.91 5.34
N ALA A 432 -14.49 -19.11 4.96
CA ALA A 432 -14.97 -20.15 5.88
C ALA A 432 -13.86 -20.71 6.78
N GLU A 433 -12.63 -20.84 6.27
CA GLU A 433 -11.47 -21.26 7.05
C GLU A 433 -11.05 -20.22 8.09
N ILE A 434 -11.16 -18.92 7.76
CA ILE A 434 -10.91 -17.84 8.72
C ILE A 434 -11.99 -17.78 9.80
N LYS A 435 -13.29 -17.97 9.43
CA LYS A 435 -14.41 -17.95 10.38
C LYS A 435 -14.47 -19.15 11.30
N ASN A 436 -14.01 -20.30 10.86
CA ASN A 436 -13.95 -21.54 11.64
C ASN A 436 -12.53 -22.08 11.62
N PRO A 437 -11.59 -21.54 12.41
CA PRO A 437 -10.31 -22.18 12.60
C PRO A 437 -10.58 -23.54 13.19
N LYS A 438 -10.38 -24.61 12.40
CA LYS A 438 -10.42 -25.97 12.95
C LYS A 438 -9.43 -26.01 14.09
N PRO A 439 -9.81 -26.52 15.28
CA PRO A 439 -8.87 -26.63 16.38
C PRO A 439 -7.68 -27.45 15.90
N ASP A 440 -6.51 -26.89 16.03
CA ASP A 440 -5.17 -27.43 15.81
C ASP A 440 -5.11 -28.85 15.23
N VAL A 441 -5.25 -28.96 13.92
CA VAL A 441 -4.55 -29.99 13.19
C VAL A 441 -3.45 -29.27 12.41
N PHE A 442 -2.33 -29.13 13.08
CA PHE A 442 -1.06 -28.88 12.41
C PHE A 442 -0.85 -30.02 11.43
N ASN A 443 -1.29 -29.84 10.21
CA ASN A 443 -0.72 -30.51 9.06
C ASN A 443 -0.96 -29.68 7.82
N ALA A 444 0.11 -29.07 7.47
CA ALA A 444 0.72 -29.05 6.14
C ALA A 444 -0.21 -29.44 5.01
N ASN A 445 -0.27 -28.48 4.08
CA ASN A 445 -0.41 -28.72 2.65
C ASN A 445 -1.57 -29.60 2.25
N THR A 446 -2.50 -29.00 1.49
CA THR A 446 -2.40 -29.39 0.09
C THR A 446 -3.57 -28.93 -0.70
N ASN A 447 -3.23 -28.32 -1.72
CA ASN A 447 -3.92 -28.47 -2.98
C ASN A 447 -3.90 -29.91 -3.41
N LEU A 448 -5.04 -30.33 -3.91
CA LEU A 448 -5.35 -31.33 -4.91
C LEU A 448 -6.25 -32.45 -4.44
N SER A 449 -7.37 -32.50 -5.11
CA SER A 449 -8.27 -33.66 -5.28
C SER A 449 -8.49 -34.53 -4.04
N SER A 450 -9.66 -34.35 -3.45
CA SER A 450 -10.22 -35.20 -2.40
C SER A 450 -10.54 -36.61 -2.90
N GLY A 451 -9.47 -37.41 -3.00
CA GLY A 451 -9.54 -38.86 -3.05
C GLY A 451 -8.37 -39.40 -2.25
N PRO A 452 -8.45 -40.59 -1.65
CA PRO A 452 -7.29 -41.21 -1.04
C PRO A 452 -6.18 -41.31 -2.11
N LEU A 453 -4.96 -40.84 -1.77
CA LEU A 453 -3.81 -40.92 -2.65
C LEU A 453 -3.64 -42.38 -3.08
N PRO A 454 -3.38 -42.64 -4.38
CA PRO A 454 -3.13 -43.98 -4.83
C PRO A 454 -1.88 -44.54 -4.14
N ILE A 455 -2.01 -45.71 -3.54
CA ILE A 455 -0.92 -46.42 -2.85
C ILE A 455 -0.22 -47.36 -3.83
N PHE A 456 1.10 -47.28 -3.85
CA PHE A 456 1.93 -48.12 -4.71
C PHE A 456 2.93 -48.94 -3.88
N PRO A 457 3.29 -50.13 -4.34
CA PRO A 457 4.34 -50.94 -3.70
C PRO A 457 5.67 -50.21 -3.65
N LEU A 458 6.43 -50.38 -2.56
CA LEU A 458 7.72 -49.76 -2.32
C LEU A 458 8.69 -49.88 -3.52
N GLU A 459 8.69 -51.01 -4.19
CA GLU A 459 9.57 -51.32 -5.32
C GLU A 459 9.32 -50.45 -6.57
N GLN A 460 8.14 -49.83 -6.66
CA GLN A 460 7.78 -48.97 -7.77
C GLN A 460 8.16 -47.50 -7.52
N LEU A 461 8.53 -47.13 -6.27
CA LEU A 461 8.82 -45.75 -5.86
C LEU A 461 10.28 -45.52 -5.49
N VAL A 462 10.99 -46.57 -5.01
CA VAL A 462 12.37 -46.47 -4.55
C VAL A 462 13.35 -46.54 -5.71
N ASN A 463 14.32 -45.63 -5.74
CA ASN A 463 15.40 -45.57 -6.74
C ASN A 463 14.91 -45.50 -8.21
N LYS A 464 13.71 -44.98 -8.43
CA LYS A 464 13.16 -44.77 -9.78
C LYS A 464 13.41 -43.33 -10.23
N PRO A 465 13.81 -43.11 -11.50
CA PRO A 465 13.80 -41.77 -12.06
C PRO A 465 12.34 -41.25 -12.17
N ALA A 466 12.17 -39.91 -12.18
CA ALA A 466 10.84 -39.30 -12.20
C ALA A 466 9.96 -39.75 -13.38
N GLU A 467 10.58 -40.11 -14.48
CA GLU A 467 9.93 -40.58 -15.73
C GLU A 467 9.38 -42.01 -15.65
N GLU A 468 9.88 -42.84 -14.72
CA GLU A 468 9.44 -44.20 -14.48
C GLU A 468 8.46 -44.36 -13.31
N LEU A 469 8.08 -43.26 -12.68
CA LEU A 469 7.10 -43.29 -11.59
C LEU A 469 5.69 -43.58 -12.13
N PRO A 470 4.86 -44.29 -11.35
CA PRO A 470 3.46 -44.47 -11.69
C PRO A 470 2.72 -43.15 -11.87
N GLN A 471 1.76 -43.13 -12.80
CA GLN A 471 0.98 -41.94 -13.08
C GLN A 471 0.20 -41.49 -11.82
N GLY A 472 0.36 -40.21 -11.43
CA GLY A 472 -0.27 -39.64 -10.25
C GLY A 472 0.62 -39.61 -9.01
N VAL A 473 1.89 -40.04 -9.10
CA VAL A 473 2.88 -39.92 -8.03
C VAL A 473 3.63 -38.60 -8.17
N ASP A 474 3.62 -37.80 -7.09
CA ASP A 474 4.47 -36.62 -7.01
C ASP A 474 5.93 -37.06 -6.74
N PRO A 475 6.88 -36.74 -7.66
CA PRO A 475 8.29 -37.12 -7.49
C PRO A 475 8.94 -36.59 -6.21
N SER A 476 8.44 -35.46 -5.65
CA SER A 476 8.96 -34.85 -4.44
C SER A 476 8.36 -35.42 -3.16
N ARG A 477 7.26 -36.21 -3.28
CA ARG A 477 6.45 -36.71 -2.16
C ARG A 477 6.13 -38.19 -2.26
N ARG A 478 7.07 -38.98 -2.77
CA ARG A 478 6.89 -40.42 -3.06
C ARG A 478 6.50 -41.21 -1.80
N GLU A 479 6.98 -40.81 -0.64
CA GLU A 479 6.66 -41.41 0.67
C GLU A 479 5.19 -41.42 1.00
N GLU A 480 4.43 -40.44 0.50
CA GLU A 480 2.99 -40.34 0.77
C GLU A 480 2.15 -41.33 -0.01
N HIS A 481 2.73 -41.92 -1.03
CA HIS A 481 2.13 -42.98 -1.87
C HIS A 481 2.47 -44.40 -1.37
N LEU A 482 3.09 -44.53 -0.18
CA LEU A 482 3.40 -45.83 0.43
C LEU A 482 2.29 -46.24 1.41
N SER A 483 2.05 -47.55 1.52
CA SER A 483 1.26 -48.06 2.66
C SER A 483 1.98 -47.80 3.98
N ILE A 484 1.26 -47.76 5.11
CA ILE A 484 1.86 -47.55 6.44
C ILE A 484 2.95 -48.61 6.73
N GLU A 485 2.75 -49.84 6.26
CA GLU A 485 3.69 -50.93 6.42
C GLU A 485 4.96 -50.70 5.59
N ASP A 486 4.81 -50.36 4.31
CA ASP A 486 5.95 -50.07 3.41
C ASP A 486 6.69 -48.80 3.82
N PHE A 487 5.95 -47.77 4.28
CA PHE A 487 6.54 -46.55 4.83
C PHE A 487 7.44 -46.86 6.04
N THR A 488 6.91 -47.65 6.98
CA THR A 488 7.67 -48.03 8.19
C THR A 488 8.88 -48.91 7.83
N LYS A 489 8.72 -49.77 6.87
CA LYS A 489 9.80 -50.63 6.39
C LYS A 489 10.89 -49.83 5.67
N ALA A 490 10.54 -48.83 4.88
CA ALA A 490 11.48 -48.01 4.13
C ALA A 490 12.23 -46.98 5.02
N LEU A 491 11.52 -46.28 5.88
CA LEU A 491 12.03 -45.16 6.66
C LEU A 491 12.35 -45.51 8.12
N GLY A 492 11.97 -46.71 8.58
CA GLY A 492 12.27 -47.19 9.94
C GLY A 492 11.46 -46.51 11.04
N MET A 493 10.40 -45.75 10.68
CA MET A 493 9.55 -45.03 11.61
C MET A 493 8.15 -44.84 11.07
N THR A 494 7.19 -44.51 11.94
CA THR A 494 5.82 -44.22 11.54
C THR A 494 5.72 -42.89 10.77
N PRO A 495 4.70 -42.69 9.89
CA PRO A 495 4.48 -41.42 9.21
C PRO A 495 4.39 -40.23 10.18
N ALA A 496 3.77 -40.40 11.35
CA ALA A 496 3.68 -39.36 12.37
C ALA A 496 5.04 -38.99 12.98
N ALA A 497 5.89 -39.99 13.23
CA ALA A 497 7.25 -39.75 13.71
C ALA A 497 8.13 -39.07 12.66
N PHE A 498 7.96 -39.41 11.40
CA PHE A 498 8.66 -38.79 10.28
C PHE A 498 8.24 -37.33 10.08
N SER A 499 6.96 -37.04 10.14
CA SER A 499 6.41 -35.67 10.03
C SER A 499 6.89 -34.76 11.16
N ALA A 500 7.18 -35.30 12.34
CA ALA A 500 7.73 -34.56 13.47
C ALA A 500 9.24 -34.21 13.33
N LEU A 501 9.93 -34.77 12.34
CA LEU A 501 11.34 -34.46 12.08
C LEU A 501 11.47 -33.10 11.36
N PRO A 502 12.58 -32.35 11.59
CA PRO A 502 12.91 -31.18 10.79
C PRO A 502 13.01 -31.51 9.30
N ARG A 503 12.56 -30.66 8.41
CA ARG A 503 12.51 -30.87 6.94
C ARG A 503 13.82 -31.34 6.35
N TRP A 504 14.95 -30.78 6.80
CA TRP A 504 16.27 -31.21 6.32
C TRP A 504 16.57 -32.69 6.65
N LYS A 505 16.10 -33.16 7.80
CA LYS A 505 16.28 -34.55 8.25
C LYS A 505 15.36 -35.50 7.47
N GLN A 506 14.13 -35.07 7.20
CA GLN A 506 13.20 -35.80 6.32
C GLN A 506 13.80 -35.96 4.93
N GLN A 507 14.33 -34.88 4.33
CA GLN A 507 14.96 -34.93 3.00
C GLN A 507 16.19 -35.83 2.96
N ASN A 508 17.03 -35.79 3.97
CA ASN A 508 18.21 -36.67 4.04
C ASN A 508 17.82 -38.14 4.13
N LEU A 509 16.81 -38.47 4.94
CA LEU A 509 16.28 -39.83 5.03
C LEU A 509 15.66 -40.29 3.70
N LYS A 510 14.92 -39.43 3.02
CA LYS A 510 14.34 -39.70 1.70
C LYS A 510 15.44 -39.97 0.67
N LYS A 511 16.51 -39.17 0.66
CA LYS A 511 17.68 -39.40 -0.22
C LYS A 511 18.40 -40.68 0.10
N GLU A 512 18.64 -40.98 1.36
CA GLU A 512 19.30 -42.22 1.81
C GLU A 512 18.51 -43.45 1.43
N LYS A 513 17.19 -43.37 1.44
CA LYS A 513 16.28 -44.49 1.14
C LYS A 513 15.78 -44.51 -0.31
N GLY A 514 16.28 -43.63 -1.16
CA GLY A 514 15.92 -43.61 -2.61
C GLY A 514 14.49 -43.18 -2.90
N LEU A 515 13.88 -42.39 -2.01
CA LEU A 515 12.53 -41.83 -2.13
C LEU A 515 12.54 -40.35 -2.51
N PHE A 516 13.64 -39.87 -3.08
CA PHE A 516 13.82 -38.47 -3.46
C PHE A 516 13.93 -38.30 -4.98
#